data_70644e6a9da424f7e59f15b2a4fc7d1e
#
_entry.id   70644e6a9da424f7e59f15b2a4fc7d1e
#
_cell.length_a   1.000
_cell.length_b   1.000
_cell.length_c   1.000
_cell.angle_alpha   90.00
_cell.angle_beta   90.00
_cell.angle_gamma   90.00
#
_symmetry.space_group_name_H-M   'P 1'
#
loop_
_entity.id
_entity.type
_entity.pdbx_description
1 polymer ?
#
loop_
_entity_poly.entity_id
_entity_poly.type
_entity_poly.pdbx_seq_one_letter_code
_entity_poly.pdbx_strand_id
1 'polypeptide(L)'
;FDSFEGLPEDWGHQGKGAFGEVKGMLPDMPVNVKLYKGWFDDTLPDWYSAHNGTPISLLRVDCDLYSSTRTILNVLRPLIRSGTWIVFDEYIGYRTWEEHEYKAFMEFVDETGFEFEYVAYGLTYTILRLL
;
A
#
# COMPACT_ATOMS: atom_id res chain seq x y z
N PHE A 1 -4.00 -5.08 6.46
CA PHE A 1 -3.17 -4.30 7.40
C PHE A 1 -3.73 -2.90 7.49
N ASP A 2 -3.90 -2.37 8.69
CA ASP A 2 -4.38 -1.01 8.94
C ASP A 2 -4.13 -0.66 10.42
N SER A 3 -3.84 0.60 10.71
CA SER A 3 -3.73 1.07 12.09
C SER A 3 -5.09 1.11 12.79
N PHE A 4 -6.16 1.36 12.03
CA PHE A 4 -7.50 1.69 12.50
C PHE A 4 -7.52 2.97 13.38
N GLU A 5 -6.52 3.83 13.21
CA GLU A 5 -6.33 5.09 13.94
C GLU A 5 -6.27 6.31 13.00
N GLY A 6 -6.42 6.07 11.68
CA GLY A 6 -6.33 7.08 10.65
C GLY A 6 -4.91 7.36 10.18
N LEU A 7 -4.70 8.47 9.48
CA LEU A 7 -3.41 8.83 8.89
C LEU A 7 -2.34 9.10 9.96
N PRO A 8 -1.11 8.61 9.79
CA PRO A 8 0.00 8.88 10.70
C PRO A 8 0.53 10.33 10.61
N GLU A 9 0.28 11.00 9.50
CA GLU A 9 0.75 12.36 9.20
C GLU A 9 -0.26 13.11 8.33
N ASP A 10 -0.02 14.38 8.04
CA ASP A 10 -0.88 15.20 7.19
C ASP A 10 -0.79 14.78 5.72
N TRP A 11 -1.92 14.76 5.02
CA TRP A 11 -2.06 14.49 3.59
C TRP A 11 -2.90 15.56 2.90
N GLY A 12 -2.28 16.48 2.19
CA GLY A 12 -2.96 17.59 1.55
C GLY A 12 -3.74 18.45 2.54
N HIS A 13 -5.07 18.42 2.47
CA HIS A 13 -5.97 19.10 3.40
C HIS A 13 -6.48 18.20 4.54
N GLN A 14 -6.14 16.92 4.50
CA GLN A 14 -6.45 15.96 5.56
C GLN A 14 -5.36 16.01 6.62
N GLY A 15 -5.73 16.25 7.85
CA GLY A 15 -4.80 16.27 8.97
C GLY A 15 -4.47 14.85 9.47
N LYS A 16 -3.37 14.73 10.20
CA LYS A 16 -3.05 13.53 10.98
C LYS A 16 -4.27 13.04 11.77
N GLY A 17 -4.55 11.74 11.71
CA GLY A 17 -5.72 11.10 12.32
C GLY A 17 -6.97 11.12 11.45
N ALA A 18 -6.95 11.74 10.27
CA ALA A 18 -8.06 11.64 9.32
C ALA A 18 -8.33 10.16 8.99
N PHE A 19 -9.61 9.83 8.71
CA PHE A 19 -10.11 8.46 8.49
C PHE A 19 -10.05 7.54 9.73
N GLY A 20 -9.80 8.10 10.92
CA GLY A 20 -9.75 7.37 12.19
C GLY A 20 -11.10 7.23 12.91
N GLU A 21 -12.23 7.34 12.20
CA GLU A 21 -13.58 7.31 12.79
C GLU A 21 -13.89 6.00 13.52
N VAL A 22 -13.29 4.91 13.09
CA VAL A 22 -13.44 3.58 13.72
C VAL A 22 -12.76 3.49 15.10
N LYS A 23 -11.93 4.46 15.48
CA LYS A 23 -11.27 4.58 16.80
C LYS A 23 -10.62 3.26 17.26
N GLY A 24 -9.92 2.61 16.35
CA GLY A 24 -9.22 1.37 16.62
C GLY A 24 -10.11 0.11 16.73
N MET A 25 -11.40 0.21 16.46
CA MET A 25 -12.29 -0.97 16.42
C MET A 25 -12.07 -1.76 15.13
N LEU A 26 -12.00 -3.08 15.27
CA LEU A 26 -11.88 -3.97 14.13
C LEU A 26 -13.27 -4.32 13.57
N PRO A 27 -13.47 -4.27 12.25
CA PRO A 27 -14.70 -4.74 11.63
C PRO A 27 -14.80 -6.26 11.67
N ASP A 28 -16.03 -6.78 11.64
CA ASP A 28 -16.27 -8.20 11.41
C ASP A 28 -15.89 -8.57 9.97
N MET A 29 -15.09 -9.61 9.82
CA MET A 29 -14.58 -10.03 8.53
C MET A 29 -14.98 -11.45 8.16
N PRO A 30 -15.11 -11.77 6.87
CA PRO A 30 -15.26 -13.14 6.40
C PRO A 30 -14.09 -14.03 6.85
N VAL A 31 -14.33 -15.33 6.98
CA VAL A 31 -13.35 -16.31 7.51
C VAL A 31 -12.05 -16.41 6.72
N ASN A 32 -12.06 -15.99 5.46
CA ASN A 32 -10.88 -15.97 4.59
C ASN A 32 -10.09 -14.65 4.66
N VAL A 33 -10.52 -13.69 5.50
CA VAL A 33 -9.83 -12.41 5.68
C VAL A 33 -9.23 -12.35 7.08
N LYS A 34 -7.97 -12.00 7.16
CA LYS A 34 -7.25 -11.82 8.42
C LYS A 34 -6.82 -10.36 8.55
N LEU A 35 -7.17 -9.74 9.66
CA LEU A 35 -6.79 -8.37 9.99
C LEU A 35 -5.49 -8.36 10.79
N TYR A 36 -4.63 -7.42 10.46
CA TYR A 36 -3.40 -7.09 11.19
C TYR A 36 -3.46 -5.63 11.59
N LYS A 37 -3.81 -5.39 12.85
CA LYS A 37 -3.94 -4.04 13.41
C LYS A 37 -2.60 -3.51 13.86
N GLY A 38 -2.25 -2.32 13.41
CA GLY A 38 -1.06 -1.58 13.79
C GLY A 38 -0.46 -0.82 12.62
N TRP A 39 0.55 -0.03 12.89
CA TRP A 39 1.30 0.68 11.86
C TRP A 39 2.08 -0.30 10.98
N PHE A 40 2.30 0.04 9.72
CA PHE A 40 2.98 -0.86 8.77
C PHE A 40 4.40 -1.16 9.18
N ASP A 41 5.10 -0.19 9.79
CA ASP A 41 6.48 -0.36 10.27
C ASP A 41 6.58 -1.43 11.37
N ASP A 42 5.52 -1.62 12.15
CA ASP A 42 5.47 -2.61 13.22
C ASP A 42 4.96 -3.98 12.72
N THR A 43 3.88 -3.96 11.91
CA THR A 43 3.13 -5.18 11.57
C THR A 43 3.68 -5.95 10.37
N LEU A 44 4.20 -5.24 9.35
CA LEU A 44 4.68 -5.90 8.13
C LEU A 44 5.97 -6.71 8.32
N PRO A 45 6.98 -6.26 9.08
CA PRO A 45 8.17 -7.07 9.32
C PRO A 45 7.86 -8.40 10.01
N ASP A 46 7.00 -8.39 11.02
CA ASP A 46 6.58 -9.61 11.73
C ASP A 46 5.81 -10.54 10.81
N TRP A 47 4.88 -9.97 10.04
CA TRP A 47 4.13 -10.75 9.05
C TRP A 47 5.05 -11.35 7.98
N TYR A 48 5.97 -10.57 7.43
CA TYR A 48 6.94 -11.04 6.44
C TYR A 48 7.77 -12.20 6.98
N SER A 49 8.27 -12.09 8.22
CA SER A 49 9.05 -13.14 8.87
C SER A 49 8.31 -14.47 8.96
N ALA A 50 6.99 -14.41 9.20
CA ALA A 50 6.14 -15.59 9.29
C ALA A 50 5.70 -16.16 7.91
N HIS A 51 5.77 -15.36 6.84
CA HIS A 51 5.25 -15.69 5.51
C HIS A 51 6.31 -15.60 4.41
N ASN A 52 7.61 -15.54 4.77
CA ASN A 52 8.68 -15.44 3.80
C ASN A 52 8.64 -16.64 2.82
N GLY A 53 8.94 -16.35 1.55
CA GLY A 53 8.93 -17.36 0.49
C GLY A 53 7.58 -17.53 -0.22
N THR A 54 6.48 -16.96 0.27
CA THR A 54 5.18 -16.97 -0.44
C THR A 54 5.04 -15.71 -1.30
N PRO A 55 5.07 -15.81 -2.64
CA PRO A 55 4.94 -14.65 -3.50
C PRO A 55 3.57 -13.98 -3.36
N ILE A 56 3.56 -12.65 -3.47
CA ILE A 56 2.33 -11.86 -3.51
C ILE A 56 1.77 -11.88 -4.94
N SER A 57 0.54 -12.35 -5.08
CA SER A 57 -0.16 -12.33 -6.38
C SER A 57 -0.86 -11.00 -6.61
N LEU A 58 -1.46 -10.42 -5.57
CA LEU A 58 -2.16 -9.14 -5.60
C LEU A 58 -1.81 -8.34 -4.36
N LEU A 59 -1.39 -7.10 -4.55
CA LEU A 59 -1.15 -6.11 -3.51
C LEU A 59 -2.09 -4.91 -3.76
N ARG A 60 -3.06 -4.68 -2.86
CA ARG A 60 -3.81 -3.43 -2.83
C ARG A 60 -3.15 -2.46 -1.86
N VAL A 61 -2.76 -1.32 -2.36
CA VAL A 61 -2.22 -0.18 -1.60
C VAL A 61 -3.30 0.88 -1.55
N ASP A 62 -3.69 1.27 -0.35
CA ASP A 62 -4.76 2.20 -0.05
C ASP A 62 -4.37 2.89 1.27
N CYS A 63 -3.34 3.73 1.18
CA CYS A 63 -2.73 4.33 2.36
C CYS A 63 -2.29 5.78 2.14
N ASP A 64 -2.63 6.35 0.98
CA ASP A 64 -2.52 7.75 0.59
C ASP A 64 -1.08 8.30 0.57
N LEU A 65 -0.27 7.97 1.54
CA LEU A 65 0.99 8.61 1.86
C LEU A 65 2.20 7.95 1.20
N TYR A 66 3.14 8.77 0.79
CA TYR A 66 4.45 8.32 0.31
C TYR A 66 5.17 7.44 1.35
N SER A 67 5.23 7.89 2.61
CA SER A 67 5.92 7.17 3.69
C SER A 67 5.34 5.77 3.91
N SER A 68 4.03 5.66 4.00
CA SER A 68 3.31 4.39 4.15
C SER A 68 3.54 3.45 2.97
N THR A 69 3.43 3.96 1.75
CA THR A 69 3.66 3.19 0.52
C THR A 69 5.11 2.70 0.42
N ARG A 70 6.09 3.55 0.75
CA ARG A 70 7.51 3.15 0.79
C ARG A 70 7.76 2.02 1.79
N THR A 71 7.17 2.10 2.98
CA THR A 71 7.26 1.04 3.99
C THR A 71 6.72 -0.29 3.44
N ILE A 72 5.51 -0.27 2.84
CA ILE A 72 4.90 -1.46 2.24
C ILE A 72 5.81 -2.08 1.17
N LEU A 73 6.22 -1.27 0.18
CA LEU A 73 7.02 -1.75 -0.94
C LEU A 73 8.40 -2.27 -0.50
N ASN A 74 9.05 -1.59 0.45
CA ASN A 74 10.37 -1.99 0.95
C ASN A 74 10.31 -3.30 1.74
N VAL A 75 9.38 -3.42 2.68
CA VAL A 75 9.29 -4.63 3.52
C VAL A 75 8.84 -5.83 2.69
N LEU A 76 7.89 -5.64 1.78
CA LEU A 76 7.34 -6.72 0.96
C LEU A 76 8.14 -6.99 -0.32
N ARG A 77 9.16 -6.18 -0.63
CA ARG A 77 10.02 -6.34 -1.82
C ARG A 77 10.41 -7.78 -2.14
N PRO A 78 10.85 -8.61 -1.17
CA PRO A 78 11.28 -9.98 -1.48
C PRO A 78 10.13 -10.91 -1.90
N LEU A 79 8.88 -10.53 -1.68
CA LEU A 79 7.69 -11.29 -2.05
C LEU A 79 7.01 -10.77 -3.31
N ILE A 80 7.35 -9.55 -3.75
CA ILE A 80 6.89 -8.93 -4.99
C ILE A 80 7.73 -9.50 -6.15
N ARG A 81 7.07 -9.97 -7.20
CA ARG A 81 7.74 -10.65 -8.33
C ARG A 81 7.07 -10.31 -9.66
N SER A 82 7.73 -10.66 -10.77
CA SER A 82 7.08 -10.70 -12.08
C SER A 82 5.74 -11.45 -11.98
N GLY A 83 4.69 -10.87 -12.53
CA GLY A 83 3.31 -11.35 -12.42
C GLY A 83 2.51 -10.83 -11.23
N THR A 84 3.12 -10.14 -10.27
CA THR A 84 2.38 -9.47 -9.19
C THR A 84 1.53 -8.35 -9.75
N TRP A 85 0.25 -8.33 -9.36
CA TRP A 85 -0.67 -7.23 -9.62
C TRP A 85 -0.63 -6.23 -8.45
N ILE A 86 -0.59 -4.94 -8.76
CA ILE A 86 -0.66 -3.90 -7.74
C ILE A 86 -1.83 -2.97 -8.08
N VAL A 87 -2.66 -2.71 -7.08
CA VAL A 87 -3.79 -1.77 -7.16
C VAL A 87 -3.49 -0.64 -6.19
N PHE A 88 -3.32 0.55 -6.73
CA PHE A 88 -3.19 1.79 -5.95
C PHE A 88 -4.52 2.53 -5.96
N ASP A 89 -4.95 3.05 -4.82
CA ASP A 89 -6.22 3.78 -4.70
C ASP A 89 -6.04 5.27 -5.05
N GLU A 90 -4.97 5.90 -4.59
CA GLU A 90 -4.65 7.32 -4.80
C GLU A 90 -3.37 7.52 -5.62
N TYR A 91 -3.34 7.01 -6.86
CA TYR A 91 -2.14 7.02 -7.70
C TYR A 91 -2.03 8.25 -8.61
N ILE A 92 -3.17 8.76 -9.12
CA ILE A 92 -3.26 9.88 -10.09
C ILE A 92 -4.47 10.77 -9.80
N GLY A 93 -4.60 11.87 -10.52
CA GLY A 93 -5.87 12.60 -10.65
C GLY A 93 -6.19 13.60 -9.55
N TYR A 94 -5.31 13.81 -8.58
CA TYR A 94 -5.45 14.84 -7.55
C TYR A 94 -4.18 15.72 -7.48
N ARG A 95 -4.25 16.85 -6.76
CA ARG A 95 -3.27 17.92 -6.87
C ARG A 95 -1.83 17.52 -6.59
N THR A 96 -1.59 16.62 -5.64
CA THR A 96 -0.24 16.24 -5.16
C THR A 96 0.09 14.78 -5.46
N TRP A 97 -0.62 14.15 -6.39
CA TRP A 97 -0.47 12.73 -6.69
C TRP A 97 0.97 12.28 -7.01
N GLU A 98 1.76 13.18 -7.63
CA GLU A 98 3.17 12.89 -7.97
C GLU A 98 4.09 12.80 -6.74
N GLU A 99 3.61 13.18 -5.54
CA GLU A 99 4.40 13.24 -4.31
C GLU A 99 4.17 12.01 -3.40
N HIS A 100 3.18 11.18 -3.68
CA HIS A 100 2.70 10.12 -2.80
C HIS A 100 2.90 8.70 -3.37
N GLU A 101 1.82 7.92 -3.55
CA GLU A 101 1.89 6.52 -4.01
C GLU A 101 2.63 6.37 -5.35
N TYR A 102 2.39 7.27 -6.29
CA TYR A 102 3.09 7.31 -7.58
C TYR A 102 4.60 7.42 -7.39
N LYS A 103 5.05 8.40 -6.61
CA LYS A 103 6.48 8.60 -6.35
C LYS A 103 7.11 7.37 -5.71
N ALA A 104 6.46 6.85 -4.68
CA ALA A 104 6.96 5.67 -3.96
C ALA A 104 7.11 4.46 -4.90
N PHE A 105 6.15 4.26 -5.81
CA PHE A 105 6.21 3.18 -6.78
C PHE A 105 7.26 3.42 -7.87
N MET A 106 7.39 4.64 -8.40
CA MET A 106 8.41 4.93 -9.41
C MET A 106 9.83 4.75 -8.87
N GLU A 107 10.07 5.17 -7.62
CA GLU A 107 11.35 4.91 -6.95
C GLU A 107 11.59 3.39 -6.74
N PHE A 108 10.54 2.66 -6.37
CA PHE A 108 10.62 1.21 -6.20
C PHE A 108 11.01 0.49 -7.50
N VAL A 109 10.42 0.84 -8.64
CA VAL A 109 10.77 0.21 -9.92
C VAL A 109 12.15 0.61 -10.40
N ASP A 110 12.58 1.85 -10.16
CA ASP A 110 13.95 2.30 -10.46
C ASP A 110 14.98 1.52 -9.63
N GLU A 111 14.74 1.33 -8.34
CA GLU A 111 15.61 0.58 -7.43
C GLU A 111 15.65 -0.94 -7.70
N THR A 112 14.57 -1.50 -8.21
CA THR A 112 14.43 -2.95 -8.41
C THR A 112 14.68 -3.39 -9.83
N GLY A 113 14.54 -2.49 -10.80
CA GLY A 113 14.61 -2.79 -12.23
C GLY A 113 13.40 -3.56 -12.75
N PHE A 114 12.29 -3.62 -12.00
CA PHE A 114 11.06 -4.21 -12.52
C PHE A 114 10.50 -3.42 -13.69
N GLU A 115 10.13 -4.12 -14.73
CA GLU A 115 9.26 -3.60 -15.78
C GLU A 115 7.80 -3.79 -15.36
N PHE A 116 6.92 -2.94 -15.85
CA PHE A 116 5.49 -3.02 -15.53
C PHE A 116 4.62 -2.49 -16.67
N GLU A 117 3.36 -2.86 -16.67
CA GLU A 117 2.35 -2.33 -17.55
C GLU A 117 1.17 -1.75 -16.77
N TYR A 118 0.63 -0.64 -17.22
CA TYR A 118 -0.66 -0.13 -16.74
C TYR A 118 -1.77 -0.92 -17.41
N VAL A 119 -2.60 -1.59 -16.59
CA VAL A 119 -3.70 -2.41 -17.07
C VAL A 119 -5.01 -1.65 -17.07
N ALA A 120 -5.27 -0.85 -16.06
CA ALA A 120 -6.45 -0.01 -15.95
C ALA A 120 -6.20 1.18 -15.02
N TYR A 121 -7.00 2.22 -15.17
CA TYR A 121 -7.00 3.39 -14.29
C TYR A 121 -8.40 4.01 -14.21
N GLY A 122 -8.65 4.74 -13.13
CA GLY A 122 -9.89 5.51 -12.92
C GLY A 122 -9.58 6.97 -12.57
N LEU A 123 -10.42 7.57 -11.73
CA LEU A 123 -10.24 8.96 -11.33
C LEU A 123 -8.96 9.14 -10.51
N THR A 124 -8.74 8.26 -9.53
CA THR A 124 -7.57 8.30 -8.64
C THR A 124 -6.80 6.98 -8.65
N TYR A 125 -7.48 5.86 -8.84
CA TYR A 125 -6.88 4.53 -8.75
C TYR A 125 -6.18 4.09 -10.05
N THR A 126 -5.22 3.21 -9.87
CA THR A 126 -4.51 2.56 -10.97
C THR A 126 -4.29 1.09 -10.67
N ILE A 127 -4.43 0.26 -11.68
CA ILE A 127 -4.09 -1.17 -11.65
C ILE A 127 -2.92 -1.40 -12.59
N LEU A 128 -1.88 -1.97 -12.08
CA LEU A 128 -0.70 -2.35 -12.86
C LEU A 128 -0.28 -3.79 -12.59
N ARG A 129 0.54 -4.31 -13.47
CA ARG A 129 1.13 -5.64 -13.38
C ARG A 129 2.62 -5.55 -13.61
N LEU A 130 3.41 -6.21 -12.77
CA LEU A 130 4.84 -6.38 -12.98
C LEU A 130 5.12 -7.45 -14.04
N LEU A 131 6.07 -7.20 -14.92
CA LEU A 131 6.43 -8.05 -16.05
C LEU A 131 7.62 -8.96 -15.73
#